data_6b6d0d9c08a3cb56efc4b6e538a52546
#
_entry.id   6b6d0d9c08a3cb56efc4b6e538a52546
#
_cell.length_a   1.000
_cell.length_b   1.000
_cell.length_c   1.000
_cell.angle_alpha   90.00
_cell.angle_beta   90.00
_cell.angle_gamma   90.00
#
_symmetry.space_group_name_H-M   'P 1'
#
loop_
_entity.id
_entity.type
_entity.pdbx_description
1 polymer ?
#
loop_
_entity_poly.entity_id
_entity_poly.type
_entity_poly.pdbx_seq_one_letter_code
_entity_poly.pdbx_strand_id
1 'polypeptide(L)'
;QTDASINQGNSGGPLFNLNGEVVGINTAIIAPGSSGSIGIGFAIPSNPASKVVNQLIKFGETKRGWLGVRIQEVTKEIAKLEKLEKPKGALVASVAENSPADKAGIKDGDIILEFDGKEVDTMRTLPKLVAQTKVGKKVILKIWRNQKLISKKVLLGRLENSEEFKAEKQPEPDKSNYVKIDSLKIIVRDLNKDDIKDRKLPQNATGVVVVEKLKDSPLVFVSVNDVIVELQKKKINNSNQFFNLSKEIVNKGAETL
;
A
#
# COMPACT_ATOMS: atom_id res chain seq x y z
N GLN A 1 -16.61 8.65 8.74
CA GLN A 1 -17.62 7.60 8.61
C GLN A 1 -19.00 8.21 8.51
N THR A 2 -19.89 7.64 7.70
CA THR A 2 -21.27 8.05 7.52
C THR A 2 -22.17 6.81 7.45
N ASP A 3 -23.41 6.95 7.86
CA ASP A 3 -24.51 5.99 7.70
C ASP A 3 -25.32 6.21 6.42
N ALA A 4 -25.05 7.32 5.71
CA ALA A 4 -25.64 7.55 4.40
C ALA A 4 -25.28 6.41 3.44
N SER A 5 -26.25 5.96 2.65
CA SER A 5 -26.07 4.84 1.70
C SER A 5 -25.10 5.23 0.59
N ILE A 6 -23.85 4.75 0.70
CA ILE A 6 -22.87 4.87 -0.35
C ILE A 6 -22.86 3.54 -1.13
N ASN A 7 -23.08 3.62 -2.43
CA ASN A 7 -23.10 2.47 -3.34
C ASN A 7 -22.12 2.67 -4.48
N GLN A 8 -21.95 1.65 -5.31
CA GLN A 8 -21.16 1.74 -6.53
C GLN A 8 -21.69 2.87 -7.42
N GLY A 9 -20.79 3.75 -7.87
CA GLY A 9 -21.11 4.96 -8.62
C GLY A 9 -21.05 6.25 -7.79
N ASN A 10 -21.19 6.20 -6.46
CA ASN A 10 -21.08 7.38 -5.60
C ASN A 10 -19.62 7.77 -5.26
N SER A 11 -18.66 6.87 -5.48
CA SER A 11 -17.23 7.12 -5.18
C SER A 11 -16.69 8.30 -5.99
N GLY A 12 -15.97 9.20 -5.33
CA GLY A 12 -15.48 10.46 -5.92
C GLY A 12 -16.51 11.57 -5.92
N GLY A 13 -17.80 11.28 -5.66
CA GLY A 13 -18.85 12.30 -5.53
C GLY A 13 -18.81 13.01 -4.17
N PRO A 14 -19.43 14.19 -4.07
CA PRO A 14 -19.51 14.96 -2.83
C PRO A 14 -20.47 14.34 -1.82
N LEU A 15 -20.12 14.46 -0.53
CA LEU A 15 -21.00 14.23 0.59
C LEU A 15 -21.49 15.59 1.10
N PHE A 16 -22.80 15.79 1.11
CA PHE A 16 -23.43 17.04 1.56
C PHE A 16 -23.98 16.90 2.98
N ASN A 17 -23.98 18.00 3.72
CA ASN A 17 -24.80 18.14 4.91
C ASN A 17 -26.21 18.68 4.55
N LEU A 18 -27.08 18.83 5.56
CA LEU A 18 -28.46 19.32 5.36
C LEU A 18 -28.52 20.81 4.91
N ASN A 19 -27.42 21.54 5.05
CA ASN A 19 -27.32 22.92 4.57
C ASN A 19 -26.85 23.03 3.11
N GLY A 20 -26.62 21.89 2.43
CA GLY A 20 -26.09 21.84 1.06
C GLY A 20 -24.60 22.09 0.97
N GLU A 21 -23.86 22.04 2.07
CA GLU A 21 -22.40 22.22 2.09
C GLU A 21 -21.69 20.88 1.85
N VAL A 22 -20.60 20.88 1.09
CA VAL A 22 -19.76 19.71 0.88
C VAL A 22 -18.91 19.45 2.11
N VAL A 23 -19.25 18.42 2.87
CA VAL A 23 -18.53 18.01 4.09
C VAL A 23 -17.51 16.91 3.85
N GLY A 24 -17.52 16.29 2.66
CA GLY A 24 -16.54 15.24 2.31
C GLY A 24 -16.65 14.79 0.85
N ILE A 25 -15.74 13.87 0.49
CA ILE A 25 -15.71 13.17 -0.80
C ILE A 25 -15.86 11.68 -0.52
N ASN A 26 -16.86 11.05 -1.10
CA ASN A 26 -17.13 9.62 -0.92
C ASN A 26 -15.99 8.76 -1.45
N THR A 27 -15.54 7.76 -0.69
CA THR A 27 -14.39 6.94 -1.08
C THR A 27 -14.66 5.46 -1.05
N ALA A 28 -15.19 4.93 0.05
CA ALA A 28 -15.30 3.48 0.26
C ALA A 28 -16.52 3.13 1.11
N ILE A 29 -16.94 1.87 0.98
CA ILE A 29 -17.94 1.23 1.82
C ILE A 29 -17.36 -0.05 2.43
N ILE A 30 -17.93 -0.46 3.57
CA ILE A 30 -17.78 -1.84 4.03
C ILE A 30 -19.03 -2.56 3.55
N ALA A 31 -18.86 -3.50 2.62
CA ALA A 31 -19.93 -4.34 2.09
C ALA A 31 -19.50 -5.81 2.22
N PRO A 32 -19.99 -6.55 3.21
CA PRO A 32 -19.78 -7.99 3.26
C PRO A 32 -20.59 -8.66 2.13
N GLY A 33 -19.89 -9.20 1.12
CA GLY A 33 -20.52 -9.78 -0.06
C GLY A 33 -20.88 -8.75 -1.14
N SER A 34 -21.66 -9.16 -2.14
CA SER A 34 -22.01 -8.35 -3.32
C SER A 34 -23.27 -7.45 -3.13
N SER A 35 -23.79 -7.29 -1.93
CA SER A 35 -25.12 -6.76 -1.67
C SER A 35 -25.10 -5.33 -1.12
N GLY A 36 -24.50 -4.35 -1.81
CA GLY A 36 -24.70 -2.93 -1.51
C GLY A 36 -24.22 -2.45 -0.13
N SER A 37 -24.59 -1.22 0.23
CA SER A 37 -24.23 -0.58 1.50
C SER A 37 -24.98 -1.20 2.69
N ILE A 38 -24.25 -1.48 3.76
CA ILE A 38 -24.80 -1.89 5.06
C ILE A 38 -24.91 -0.70 6.04
N GLY A 39 -24.91 0.54 5.54
CA GLY A 39 -24.95 1.74 6.39
C GLY A 39 -23.59 2.11 7.00
N ILE A 40 -22.49 1.58 6.46
CA ILE A 40 -21.14 1.98 6.87
C ILE A 40 -20.37 2.47 5.63
N GLY A 41 -20.35 3.78 5.46
CA GLY A 41 -19.60 4.45 4.40
C GLY A 41 -18.47 5.32 4.94
N PHE A 42 -17.51 5.61 4.06
CA PHE A 42 -16.37 6.47 4.38
C PHE A 42 -16.24 7.58 3.33
N ALA A 43 -16.01 8.78 3.83
CA ALA A 43 -15.69 9.94 3.02
C ALA A 43 -14.43 10.61 3.55
N ILE A 44 -13.63 11.18 2.66
CA ILE A 44 -12.53 12.07 3.04
C ILE A 44 -13.15 13.41 3.46
N PRO A 45 -12.89 13.92 4.67
CA PRO A 45 -13.42 15.22 5.10
C PRO A 45 -12.99 16.36 4.15
N SER A 46 -13.87 17.36 3.96
CA SER A 46 -13.63 18.47 3.03
C SER A 46 -12.37 19.28 3.32
N ASN A 47 -12.01 19.49 4.61
CA ASN A 47 -10.83 20.27 4.99
C ASN A 47 -9.50 19.66 4.48
N PRO A 48 -9.17 18.38 4.69
CA PRO A 48 -8.00 17.77 4.06
C PRO A 48 -8.17 17.62 2.53
N ALA A 49 -9.37 17.33 2.02
CA ALA A 49 -9.64 17.18 0.61
C ALA A 49 -9.34 18.46 -0.18
N SER A 50 -9.79 19.64 0.30
CA SER A 50 -9.58 20.91 -0.37
C SER A 50 -8.11 21.26 -0.57
N LYS A 51 -7.23 20.87 0.37
CA LYS A 51 -5.78 21.06 0.23
C LYS A 51 -5.21 20.23 -0.93
N VAL A 52 -5.67 19.00 -1.06
CA VAL A 52 -5.26 18.10 -2.16
C VAL A 52 -5.80 18.59 -3.49
N VAL A 53 -7.09 18.95 -3.55
CA VAL A 53 -7.74 19.50 -4.76
C VAL A 53 -7.01 20.74 -5.24
N ASN A 54 -6.69 21.68 -4.34
CA ASN A 54 -5.94 22.89 -4.70
C ASN A 54 -4.54 22.58 -5.24
N GLN A 55 -3.88 21.53 -4.74
CA GLN A 55 -2.58 21.09 -5.30
C GLN A 55 -2.76 20.49 -6.69
N LEU A 56 -3.78 19.67 -6.90
CA LEU A 56 -4.08 19.07 -8.21
C LEU A 56 -4.43 20.14 -9.25
N ILE A 57 -5.26 21.14 -8.90
CA ILE A 57 -5.58 22.25 -9.79
C ILE A 57 -4.32 23.04 -10.15
N LYS A 58 -3.48 23.33 -9.16
CA LYS A 58 -2.31 24.21 -9.36
C LYS A 58 -1.12 23.50 -10.02
N PHE A 59 -0.92 22.22 -9.75
CA PHE A 59 0.31 21.51 -10.11
C PHE A 59 0.06 20.22 -10.92
N GLY A 60 -1.20 19.79 -11.08
CA GLY A 60 -1.53 18.49 -11.68
C GLY A 60 -1.17 17.27 -10.81
N GLU A 61 -0.57 17.51 -9.65
CA GLU A 61 -0.04 16.45 -8.79
C GLU A 61 -0.07 16.85 -7.31
N THR A 62 0.03 15.87 -6.41
CA THR A 62 0.17 16.10 -4.97
C THR A 62 1.64 16.31 -4.61
N LYS A 63 1.88 17.14 -3.58
CA LYS A 63 3.21 17.43 -3.03
C LYS A 63 3.15 17.26 -1.52
N ARG A 64 3.39 16.01 -1.07
CA ARG A 64 3.34 15.65 0.35
C ARG A 64 4.72 15.70 0.98
N GLY A 65 4.83 16.26 2.18
CA GLY A 65 6.05 16.19 2.97
C GLY A 65 6.41 14.74 3.27
N TRP A 66 7.70 14.48 3.38
CA TRP A 66 8.25 13.16 3.69
C TRP A 66 9.41 13.29 4.67
N LEU A 67 9.43 12.41 5.67
CA LEU A 67 10.46 12.35 6.70
C LEU A 67 11.41 11.17 6.50
N GLY A 68 10.90 10.03 6.04
CA GLY A 68 11.69 8.81 5.80
C GLY A 68 11.91 7.99 7.06
N VAL A 69 10.86 7.81 7.85
CA VAL A 69 10.88 6.94 9.05
C VAL A 69 9.70 5.96 8.99
N ARG A 70 9.93 4.73 9.43
CA ARG A 70 8.88 3.79 9.82
C ARG A 70 8.64 3.94 11.32
N ILE A 71 7.39 3.96 11.71
CA ILE A 71 6.99 4.25 13.09
C ILE A 71 6.10 3.17 13.66
N GLN A 72 6.15 3.07 14.98
CA GLN A 72 5.32 2.18 15.78
C GLN A 72 4.66 2.94 16.92
N GLU A 73 3.65 2.33 17.52
CA GLU A 73 2.97 2.86 18.69
C GLU A 73 3.88 2.76 19.93
N VAL A 74 3.86 3.81 20.75
CA VAL A 74 4.51 3.80 22.07
C VAL A 74 3.55 3.11 23.05
N THR A 75 3.79 1.84 23.34
CA THR A 75 2.97 1.09 24.31
C THR A 75 3.28 1.52 25.75
N LYS A 76 2.47 1.05 26.70
CA LYS A 76 2.70 1.32 28.15
C LYS A 76 4.06 0.77 28.61
N GLU A 77 4.44 -0.38 28.09
CA GLU A 77 5.69 -1.06 28.40
C GLU A 77 6.89 -0.24 27.87
N ILE A 78 6.82 0.25 26.65
CA ILE A 78 7.84 1.11 26.04
C ILE A 78 7.95 2.43 26.81
N ALA A 79 6.82 3.06 27.14
CA ALA A 79 6.81 4.30 27.93
C ALA A 79 7.48 4.11 29.29
N LYS A 80 7.21 2.98 29.97
CA LYS A 80 7.84 2.64 31.24
C LYS A 80 9.35 2.40 31.11
N LEU A 81 9.77 1.67 30.08
CA LEU A 81 11.19 1.41 29.79
C LEU A 81 11.95 2.71 29.54
N GLU A 82 11.38 3.59 28.74
CA GLU A 82 11.94 4.89 28.37
C GLU A 82 11.72 5.98 29.43
N LYS A 83 11.07 5.66 30.56
CA LYS A 83 10.72 6.62 31.64
C LYS A 83 9.91 7.82 31.14
N LEU A 84 9.04 7.61 30.17
CA LEU A 84 8.04 8.59 29.80
C LEU A 84 6.88 8.58 30.81
N GLU A 85 6.32 9.75 31.13
CA GLU A 85 5.20 9.88 32.06
C GLU A 85 3.96 9.15 31.59
N LYS A 86 3.73 9.10 30.26
CA LYS A 86 2.60 8.43 29.61
C LYS A 86 2.99 7.93 28.23
N PRO A 87 2.26 6.90 27.70
CA PRO A 87 2.45 6.45 26.33
C PRO A 87 2.02 7.56 25.37
N LYS A 88 2.99 8.22 24.73
CA LYS A 88 2.76 9.25 23.71
C LYS A 88 3.89 9.28 22.71
N GLY A 89 3.64 9.85 21.54
CA GLY A 89 4.64 9.99 20.49
C GLY A 89 4.56 8.90 19.43
N ALA A 90 5.55 8.91 18.57
CA ALA A 90 5.77 7.91 17.53
C ALA A 90 7.17 7.32 17.68
N LEU A 91 7.27 6.03 17.99
CA LEU A 91 8.54 5.31 18.07
C LEU A 91 9.07 5.06 16.67
N VAL A 92 10.28 5.46 16.39
CA VAL A 92 10.99 5.21 15.14
C VAL A 92 11.49 3.77 15.16
N ALA A 93 10.87 2.93 14.33
CA ALA A 93 11.25 1.53 14.14
C ALA A 93 12.43 1.39 13.18
N SER A 94 12.47 2.23 12.14
CA SER A 94 13.61 2.32 11.22
C SER A 94 13.66 3.66 10.51
N VAL A 95 14.86 4.03 10.07
CA VAL A 95 15.13 5.24 9.28
C VAL A 95 15.57 4.82 7.88
N ALA A 96 14.94 5.36 6.85
CA ALA A 96 15.34 5.10 5.47
C ALA A 96 16.66 5.79 5.13
N GLU A 97 17.56 5.09 4.49
CA GLU A 97 18.85 5.62 4.05
C GLU A 97 18.69 6.87 3.17
N ASN A 98 19.58 7.83 3.33
CA ASN A 98 19.59 9.10 2.59
C ASN A 98 18.29 9.94 2.73
N SER A 99 17.41 9.57 3.65
CA SER A 99 16.16 10.30 3.93
C SER A 99 16.42 11.62 4.65
N PRO A 100 15.41 12.52 4.74
CA PRO A 100 15.44 13.70 5.58
C PRO A 100 15.75 13.39 7.06
N ALA A 101 15.19 12.31 7.60
CA ALA A 101 15.42 11.88 8.98
C ALA A 101 16.86 11.40 9.19
N ASP A 102 17.39 10.60 8.27
CA ASP A 102 18.77 10.13 8.29
C ASP A 102 19.75 11.30 8.29
N LYS A 103 19.60 12.23 7.34
CA LYS A 103 20.44 13.45 7.25
C LYS A 103 20.35 14.34 8.48
N ALA A 104 19.25 14.30 9.21
CA ALA A 104 19.08 15.03 10.47
C ALA A 104 19.64 14.26 11.69
N GLY A 105 20.07 13.02 11.50
CA GLY A 105 20.60 12.15 12.56
C GLY A 105 19.51 11.66 13.51
N ILE A 106 18.30 11.42 12.99
CA ILE A 106 17.26 10.60 13.63
C ILE A 106 17.73 9.15 13.58
N LYS A 107 17.43 8.37 14.61
CA LYS A 107 17.88 6.99 14.75
C LYS A 107 16.72 6.07 15.12
N ASP A 108 16.90 4.81 14.86
CA ASP A 108 16.01 3.76 15.36
C ASP A 108 15.97 3.82 16.90
N GLY A 109 14.78 3.64 17.46
CA GLY A 109 14.54 3.78 18.89
C GLY A 109 14.24 5.20 19.38
N ASP A 110 14.35 6.24 18.54
CA ASP A 110 13.87 7.57 18.89
C ASP A 110 12.35 7.60 19.05
N ILE A 111 11.83 8.37 20.00
CA ILE A 111 10.39 8.63 20.10
C ILE A 111 10.14 10.08 19.72
N ILE A 112 9.43 10.33 18.64
CA ILE A 112 9.07 11.68 18.19
C ILE A 112 7.88 12.16 19.01
N LEU A 113 8.09 13.17 19.84
CA LEU A 113 7.10 13.75 20.74
C LEU A 113 6.47 15.02 20.20
N GLU A 114 7.16 15.77 19.35
CA GLU A 114 6.68 17.02 18.77
C GLU A 114 7.21 17.19 17.35
N PHE A 115 6.37 17.67 16.46
CA PHE A 115 6.67 18.01 15.08
C PHE A 115 6.31 19.47 14.80
N ASP A 116 7.30 20.31 14.56
CA ASP A 116 7.13 21.72 14.20
C ASP A 116 6.19 22.49 15.15
N GLY A 117 6.38 22.32 16.47
CA GLY A 117 5.58 22.94 17.54
C GLY A 117 4.23 22.27 17.82
N LYS A 118 3.91 21.16 17.14
CA LYS A 118 2.67 20.39 17.35
C LYS A 118 2.97 19.08 18.05
N GLU A 119 2.23 18.78 19.10
CA GLU A 119 2.39 17.52 19.83
C GLU A 119 2.03 16.31 18.96
N VAL A 120 2.77 15.23 19.17
CA VAL A 120 2.52 13.92 18.56
C VAL A 120 1.98 13.01 19.66
N ASP A 121 0.65 13.01 19.84
CA ASP A 121 0.01 12.23 20.90
C ASP A 121 0.01 10.72 20.58
N THR A 122 -0.18 10.37 19.33
CA THR A 122 -0.17 8.98 18.87
C THR A 122 0.66 8.83 17.60
N MET A 123 1.08 7.63 17.28
CA MET A 123 1.82 7.38 16.04
C MET A 123 1.05 7.85 14.78
N ARG A 124 -0.30 7.83 14.82
CA ARG A 124 -1.15 8.26 13.68
C ARG A 124 -1.14 9.76 13.43
N THR A 125 -0.70 10.56 14.41
CA THR A 125 -0.61 12.02 14.30
C THR A 125 0.55 12.44 13.40
N LEU A 126 1.71 11.80 13.54
CA LEU A 126 2.93 12.20 12.82
C LEU A 126 2.79 12.15 11.29
N PRO A 127 2.31 11.07 10.64
CA PRO A 127 2.17 11.03 9.19
C PRO A 127 1.27 12.14 8.65
N LYS A 128 0.19 12.48 9.37
CA LYS A 128 -0.73 13.56 8.98
C LYS A 128 -0.04 14.92 9.02
N LEU A 129 0.73 15.20 10.08
CA LEU A 129 1.48 16.46 10.23
C LEU A 129 2.54 16.59 9.14
N VAL A 130 3.30 15.53 8.90
CA VAL A 130 4.36 15.48 7.88
C VAL A 130 3.78 15.69 6.48
N ALA A 131 2.75 14.92 6.10
CA ALA A 131 2.14 14.98 4.77
C ALA A 131 1.49 16.36 4.46
N GLN A 132 0.96 17.04 5.49
CA GLN A 132 0.35 18.36 5.36
C GLN A 132 1.37 19.51 5.35
N THR A 133 2.63 19.23 5.68
CA THR A 133 3.68 20.25 5.72
C THR A 133 4.34 20.39 4.35
N LYS A 134 4.61 21.63 3.96
CA LYS A 134 5.20 21.97 2.66
C LYS A 134 6.55 21.26 2.46
N VAL A 135 6.74 20.64 1.30
CA VAL A 135 8.02 20.10 0.86
C VAL A 135 9.11 21.18 0.91
N GLY A 136 10.30 20.82 1.39
CA GLY A 136 11.42 21.75 1.55
C GLY A 136 11.31 22.68 2.78
N LYS A 137 10.27 22.54 3.61
CA LYS A 137 10.22 23.27 4.89
C LYS A 137 11.21 22.66 5.87
N LYS A 138 11.99 23.52 6.54
CA LYS A 138 12.79 23.16 7.72
C LYS A 138 11.85 23.09 8.93
N VAL A 139 11.76 21.96 9.57
CA VAL A 139 10.92 21.72 10.74
C VAL A 139 11.80 21.35 11.94
N ILE A 140 11.30 21.57 13.15
CA ILE A 140 11.94 21.14 14.38
C ILE A 140 11.19 19.95 14.94
N LEU A 141 11.90 18.85 15.19
CA LEU A 141 11.39 17.69 15.90
C LEU A 141 11.91 17.72 17.33
N LYS A 142 11.05 17.49 18.33
CA LYS A 142 11.46 17.12 19.65
C LYS A 142 11.38 15.59 19.77
N ILE A 143 12.50 14.98 20.03
CA ILE A 143 12.62 13.53 20.14
C ILE A 143 13.11 13.15 21.52
N TRP A 144 12.64 12.00 22.00
CA TRP A 144 13.11 11.35 23.19
C TRP A 144 14.10 10.28 22.80
N ARG A 145 15.34 10.39 23.27
CA ARG A 145 16.44 9.46 23.00
C ARG A 145 17.24 9.24 24.28
N ASN A 146 17.42 8.00 24.69
CA ASN A 146 18.17 7.66 25.89
C ASN A 146 17.68 8.45 27.13
N GLN A 147 16.37 8.51 27.31
CA GLN A 147 15.69 9.20 28.41
C GLN A 147 15.97 10.72 28.46
N LYS A 148 16.32 11.33 27.33
CA LYS A 148 16.57 12.78 27.21
C LYS A 148 15.79 13.37 26.05
N LEU A 149 15.24 14.56 26.28
CA LEU A 149 14.59 15.35 25.23
C LEU A 149 15.65 16.08 24.41
N ILE A 150 15.71 15.85 23.11
CA ILE A 150 16.61 16.54 22.18
C ILE A 150 15.81 17.12 21.01
N SER A 151 16.34 18.19 20.44
CA SER A 151 15.73 18.83 19.26
C SER A 151 16.57 18.56 18.03
N LYS A 152 15.90 18.24 16.91
CA LYS A 152 16.52 18.02 15.60
C LYS A 152 15.86 18.90 14.56
N LYS A 153 16.66 19.54 13.72
CA LYS A 153 16.17 20.29 12.54
C LYS A 153 16.17 19.36 11.33
N VAL A 154 15.06 19.26 10.66
CA VAL A 154 14.87 18.38 9.49
C VAL A 154 14.37 19.19 8.32
N LEU A 155 14.96 19.01 7.15
CA LEU A 155 14.47 19.54 5.88
C LEU A 155 13.58 18.48 5.23
N LEU A 156 12.27 18.72 5.18
CA LEU A 156 11.32 17.74 4.62
C LEU A 156 11.56 17.47 3.14
N GLY A 157 11.59 16.20 2.79
CA GLY A 157 11.59 15.73 1.41
C GLY A 157 10.19 15.70 0.81
N ARG A 158 10.09 15.19 -0.41
CA ARG A 158 8.83 14.93 -1.11
C ARG A 158 8.55 13.43 -1.12
N LEU A 159 7.37 13.03 -0.61
CA LEU A 159 6.97 11.63 -0.54
C LEU A 159 6.96 10.96 -1.91
N GLU A 160 6.43 11.64 -2.91
CA GLU A 160 6.31 11.12 -4.28
C GLU A 160 7.67 10.86 -4.95
N ASN A 161 8.77 11.38 -4.39
CA ASN A 161 10.13 11.14 -4.86
C ASN A 161 10.85 10.05 -4.04
N SER A 162 10.26 9.57 -2.93
CA SER A 162 10.85 8.53 -2.11
C SER A 162 10.85 7.18 -2.83
N GLU A 163 11.83 6.35 -2.54
CA GLU A 163 11.89 4.99 -3.10
C GLU A 163 10.75 4.12 -2.60
N GLU A 164 10.31 4.32 -1.35
CA GLU A 164 9.15 3.64 -0.80
C GLU A 164 7.89 3.91 -1.62
N PHE A 165 7.64 5.17 -1.97
CA PHE A 165 6.46 5.56 -2.77
C PHE A 165 6.56 5.08 -4.22
N LYS A 166 7.78 5.05 -4.77
CA LYS A 166 8.02 4.51 -6.11
C LYS A 166 7.86 2.99 -6.15
N ALA A 167 8.27 2.30 -5.09
CA ALA A 167 8.08 0.86 -4.94
C ALA A 167 6.58 0.49 -4.78
N GLU A 168 5.81 1.30 -4.03
CA GLU A 168 4.35 1.13 -3.93
C GLU A 168 3.61 1.44 -5.24
N LYS A 169 4.17 2.33 -6.06
CA LYS A 169 3.71 2.65 -7.41
C LYS A 169 4.36 1.80 -8.51
N GLN A 170 4.94 0.65 -8.17
CA GLN A 170 5.25 -0.29 -9.25
C GLN A 170 3.99 -0.45 -10.10
N PRO A 171 4.07 -0.26 -11.42
CA PRO A 171 2.90 -0.38 -12.27
C PRO A 171 2.23 -1.70 -11.94
N GLU A 172 0.89 -1.69 -11.85
CA GLU A 172 0.16 -2.95 -11.89
C GLU A 172 0.80 -3.77 -13.01
N PRO A 173 1.21 -5.00 -12.75
CA PRO A 173 1.91 -5.79 -13.75
C PRO A 173 1.10 -5.71 -15.04
N ASP A 174 1.76 -5.41 -16.13
CA ASP A 174 1.14 -5.21 -17.44
C ASP A 174 0.19 -6.38 -17.73
N LYS A 175 -1.10 -6.13 -17.57
CA LYS A 175 -2.16 -7.14 -17.75
C LYS A 175 -2.33 -7.55 -19.21
N SER A 176 -1.64 -6.87 -20.15
CA SER A 176 -1.68 -7.20 -21.58
C SER A 176 -1.14 -8.60 -21.88
N ASN A 177 -0.30 -9.12 -21.00
CA ASN A 177 0.31 -10.46 -21.11
C ASN A 177 -0.40 -11.53 -20.26
N TYR A 178 -1.58 -11.22 -19.70
CA TYR A 178 -2.35 -12.18 -18.93
C TYR A 178 -3.22 -13.02 -19.83
N VAL A 179 -3.12 -14.34 -19.67
CA VAL A 179 -3.91 -15.30 -20.44
C VAL A 179 -4.88 -16.00 -19.49
N LYS A 180 -6.16 -15.84 -19.75
CA LYS A 180 -7.23 -16.52 -19.01
C LYS A 180 -7.40 -17.95 -19.56
N ILE A 181 -7.33 -18.91 -18.67
CA ILE A 181 -7.52 -20.33 -18.96
C ILE A 181 -8.90 -20.74 -18.44
N ASP A 182 -9.92 -20.57 -19.24
CA ASP A 182 -11.31 -20.79 -18.82
C ASP A 182 -11.57 -22.23 -18.37
N SER A 183 -10.94 -23.21 -19.00
CA SER A 183 -11.04 -24.64 -18.64
C SER A 183 -10.51 -24.96 -17.23
N LEU A 184 -9.50 -24.23 -16.77
CA LEU A 184 -8.87 -24.38 -15.47
C LEU A 184 -9.30 -23.31 -14.48
N LYS A 185 -10.06 -22.31 -14.93
CA LYS A 185 -10.51 -21.15 -14.13
C LYS A 185 -9.37 -20.45 -13.41
N ILE A 186 -8.27 -20.22 -14.12
CA ILE A 186 -7.11 -19.46 -13.66
C ILE A 186 -6.70 -18.40 -14.68
N ILE A 187 -5.99 -17.39 -14.23
CA ILE A 187 -5.31 -16.44 -15.07
C ILE A 187 -3.80 -16.62 -14.84
N VAL A 188 -3.05 -16.69 -15.92
CA VAL A 188 -1.59 -16.89 -15.88
C VAL A 188 -0.88 -15.81 -16.69
N ARG A 189 0.38 -15.59 -16.41
CA ARG A 189 1.31 -14.82 -17.23
C ARG A 189 2.62 -15.56 -17.41
N ASP A 190 3.41 -15.14 -18.38
CA ASP A 190 4.75 -15.69 -18.58
C ASP A 190 5.65 -15.45 -17.36
N LEU A 191 6.52 -16.41 -17.08
CA LEU A 191 7.60 -16.28 -16.09
C LEU A 191 8.61 -15.23 -16.61
N ASN A 192 8.90 -14.24 -15.79
CA ASN A 192 9.84 -13.16 -16.14
C ASN A 192 11.17 -13.28 -15.35
N LYS A 193 12.13 -12.39 -15.65
CA LYS A 193 13.44 -12.38 -15.01
C LYS A 193 13.40 -12.09 -13.51
N ASP A 194 12.46 -11.26 -13.08
CA ASP A 194 12.29 -10.91 -11.66
C ASP A 194 11.75 -12.10 -10.88
N ASP A 195 10.77 -12.84 -11.44
CA ASP A 195 10.29 -14.09 -10.86
C ASP A 195 11.40 -15.12 -10.67
N ILE A 196 12.29 -15.25 -11.67
CA ILE A 196 13.43 -16.18 -11.63
C ILE A 196 14.37 -15.79 -10.49
N LYS A 197 14.68 -14.50 -10.35
CA LYS A 197 15.56 -13.98 -9.33
C LYS A 197 14.97 -14.12 -7.93
N ASP A 198 13.74 -13.65 -7.72
CA ASP A 198 13.09 -13.59 -6.41
C ASP A 198 12.80 -14.98 -5.85
N ARG A 199 12.49 -15.94 -6.74
CA ARG A 199 12.20 -17.33 -6.39
C ARG A 199 13.43 -18.24 -6.45
N LYS A 200 14.61 -17.69 -6.79
CA LYS A 200 15.88 -18.44 -6.92
C LYS A 200 15.77 -19.61 -7.89
N LEU A 201 15.02 -19.42 -8.98
CA LEU A 201 14.89 -20.44 -10.03
C LEU A 201 16.14 -20.48 -10.90
N PRO A 202 16.39 -21.61 -11.63
CA PRO A 202 17.45 -21.65 -12.62
C PRO A 202 17.29 -20.54 -13.65
N GLN A 203 18.39 -19.93 -14.12
CA GLN A 203 18.35 -18.80 -15.05
C GLN A 203 17.64 -19.10 -16.38
N ASN A 204 17.58 -20.36 -16.76
CA ASN A 204 16.89 -20.86 -17.96
C ASN A 204 15.50 -21.42 -17.67
N ALA A 205 14.94 -21.15 -16.50
CA ALA A 205 13.59 -21.58 -16.15
C ALA A 205 12.58 -20.93 -17.09
N THR A 206 11.62 -21.74 -17.55
CA THR A 206 10.47 -21.29 -18.34
C THR A 206 9.20 -21.81 -17.67
N GLY A 207 8.08 -21.16 -17.97
CA GLY A 207 6.81 -21.55 -17.37
C GLY A 207 5.84 -20.37 -17.29
N VAL A 208 4.80 -20.55 -16.53
CA VAL A 208 3.79 -19.52 -16.26
C VAL A 208 3.60 -19.33 -14.77
N VAL A 209 3.28 -18.12 -14.37
CA VAL A 209 2.92 -17.76 -12.99
C VAL A 209 1.40 -17.64 -12.90
N VAL A 210 0.79 -18.26 -11.92
CA VAL A 210 -0.65 -18.12 -11.63
C VAL A 210 -0.87 -16.78 -10.96
N VAL A 211 -1.55 -15.86 -11.63
CA VAL A 211 -1.83 -14.50 -11.11
C VAL A 211 -3.19 -14.41 -10.43
N GLU A 212 -4.13 -15.26 -10.85
CA GLU A 212 -5.46 -15.32 -10.25
C GLU A 212 -6.02 -16.74 -10.34
N LYS A 213 -6.74 -17.16 -9.30
CA LYS A 213 -7.50 -18.42 -9.27
C LYS A 213 -8.97 -18.08 -9.03
N LEU A 214 -9.80 -18.34 -10.03
CA LEU A 214 -11.22 -18.08 -9.96
C LEU A 214 -11.92 -19.08 -9.04
N LYS A 215 -13.10 -18.69 -8.54
CA LYS A 215 -13.98 -19.56 -7.77
C LYS A 215 -14.31 -20.82 -8.60
N ASP A 216 -14.28 -21.98 -7.98
CA ASP A 216 -14.53 -23.27 -8.64
C ASP A 216 -13.46 -23.72 -9.65
N SER A 217 -12.21 -23.31 -9.49
CA SER A 217 -11.10 -23.87 -10.25
C SER A 217 -10.91 -25.35 -9.90
N PRO A 218 -10.77 -26.25 -10.89
CA PRO A 218 -10.50 -27.66 -10.64
C PRO A 218 -9.11 -27.94 -10.09
N LEU A 219 -8.21 -26.95 -10.14
CA LEU A 219 -6.83 -27.08 -9.66
C LEU A 219 -6.77 -26.90 -8.14
N VAL A 220 -7.08 -27.94 -7.38
CA VAL A 220 -7.13 -27.87 -5.91
C VAL A 220 -5.78 -27.53 -5.28
N PHE A 221 -4.67 -28.06 -5.84
CA PHE A 221 -3.33 -27.94 -5.28
C PHE A 221 -2.53 -26.73 -5.81
N VAL A 222 -3.10 -25.93 -6.72
CA VAL A 222 -2.44 -24.76 -7.29
C VAL A 222 -2.97 -23.50 -6.60
N SER A 223 -2.04 -22.65 -6.18
CA SER A 223 -2.31 -21.38 -5.50
C SER A 223 -1.89 -20.19 -6.37
N VAL A 224 -2.41 -19.00 -6.04
CA VAL A 224 -1.91 -17.75 -6.63
C VAL A 224 -0.42 -17.60 -6.28
N ASN A 225 0.35 -17.14 -7.24
CA ASN A 225 1.82 -17.04 -7.24
C ASN A 225 2.56 -18.37 -7.44
N ASP A 226 1.93 -19.49 -7.63
CA ASP A 226 2.63 -20.71 -8.05
C ASP A 226 3.16 -20.59 -9.48
N VAL A 227 4.27 -21.28 -9.74
CA VAL A 227 4.89 -21.38 -11.06
C VAL A 227 4.63 -22.77 -11.63
N ILE A 228 3.98 -22.81 -12.80
CA ILE A 228 3.75 -24.04 -13.54
C ILE A 228 4.80 -24.16 -14.63
N VAL A 229 5.68 -25.11 -14.51
CA VAL A 229 6.78 -25.35 -15.47
C VAL A 229 6.52 -26.52 -16.41
N GLU A 230 5.57 -27.39 -16.03
CA GLU A 230 5.26 -28.62 -16.75
C GLU A 230 3.75 -28.96 -16.62
N LEU A 231 3.17 -29.47 -17.69
CA LEU A 231 1.81 -29.98 -17.72
C LEU A 231 1.79 -31.33 -18.42
N GLN A 232 1.35 -32.40 -17.74
CA GLN A 232 1.40 -33.79 -18.22
C GLN A 232 2.76 -34.16 -18.86
N LYS A 233 3.85 -33.94 -18.13
CA LYS A 233 5.24 -34.20 -18.58
C LYS A 233 5.67 -33.43 -19.82
N LYS A 234 4.92 -32.41 -20.24
CA LYS A 234 5.33 -31.50 -21.32
C LYS A 234 5.77 -30.17 -20.72
N LYS A 235 6.98 -29.76 -21.03
CA LYS A 235 7.56 -28.51 -20.55
C LYS A 235 6.76 -27.31 -21.08
N ILE A 236 6.48 -26.33 -20.22
CA ILE A 236 5.79 -25.09 -20.54
C ILE A 236 6.84 -24.01 -20.75
N ASN A 237 6.77 -23.32 -21.89
CA ASN A 237 7.68 -22.22 -22.22
C ASN A 237 7.02 -20.84 -22.05
N ASN A 238 5.71 -20.74 -22.26
CA ASN A 238 4.95 -19.50 -22.14
C ASN A 238 3.45 -19.75 -21.95
N SER A 239 2.70 -18.71 -21.66
CA SER A 239 1.26 -18.74 -21.41
C SER A 239 0.41 -19.19 -22.60
N ASN A 240 0.82 -18.86 -23.83
CA ASN A 240 0.12 -19.31 -25.03
C ASN A 240 0.25 -20.82 -25.22
N GLN A 241 1.44 -21.37 -25.02
CA GLN A 241 1.64 -22.83 -25.08
C GLN A 241 0.83 -23.52 -23.97
N PHE A 242 0.82 -22.97 -22.76
CA PHE A 242 0.04 -23.49 -21.64
C PHE A 242 -1.47 -23.48 -21.96
N PHE A 243 -1.98 -22.38 -22.54
CA PHE A 243 -3.37 -22.28 -22.98
C PHE A 243 -3.75 -23.36 -23.98
N ASN A 244 -2.94 -23.51 -25.04
CA ASN A 244 -3.22 -24.51 -26.10
C ASN A 244 -3.20 -25.94 -25.56
N LEU A 245 -2.19 -26.25 -24.73
CA LEU A 245 -2.03 -27.57 -24.15
C LEU A 245 -3.16 -27.89 -23.15
N SER A 246 -3.55 -26.96 -22.30
CA SER A 246 -4.65 -27.13 -21.35
C SER A 246 -5.97 -27.38 -22.07
N LYS A 247 -6.23 -26.68 -23.18
CA LYS A 247 -7.41 -26.87 -24.02
C LYS A 247 -7.43 -28.25 -24.70
N GLU A 248 -6.27 -28.71 -25.20
CA GLU A 248 -6.12 -30.02 -25.80
C GLU A 248 -6.43 -31.15 -24.79
N ILE A 249 -5.90 -31.03 -23.57
CA ILE A 249 -6.05 -32.01 -22.50
C ILE A 249 -7.51 -32.14 -22.05
N VAL A 250 -8.17 -31.00 -21.83
CA VAL A 250 -9.59 -30.97 -21.43
C VAL A 250 -10.49 -31.53 -22.52
N ASN A 251 -10.22 -31.21 -23.78
CA ASN A 251 -10.98 -31.73 -24.91
C ASN A 251 -10.83 -33.29 -25.10
N LYS A 252 -9.73 -33.85 -24.63
CA LYS A 252 -9.47 -35.32 -24.63
C LYS A 252 -10.10 -36.04 -23.44
N GLY A 253 -10.82 -35.33 -22.56
CA GLY A 253 -11.53 -35.93 -21.43
C GLY A 253 -10.61 -36.46 -20.33
N ALA A 254 -9.43 -35.84 -20.14
CA ALA A 254 -8.53 -36.23 -19.06
C ALA A 254 -9.18 -35.87 -17.70
N GLU A 255 -9.38 -36.87 -16.85
CA GLU A 255 -9.93 -36.69 -15.49
C GLU A 255 -8.90 -36.07 -14.51
N THR A 256 -7.63 -36.02 -14.89
CA THR A 256 -6.53 -35.44 -14.09
C THR A 256 -5.58 -34.62 -14.98
N LEU A 257 -5.23 -33.44 -14.49
CA LEU A 257 -4.28 -32.51 -15.12
C LEU A 257 -2.90 -32.60 -14.48
#